data_c90501ac825446f2923c39c56f310344
#
_entry.id   c90501ac825446f2923c39c56f310344
#
_cell.length_a   1.000
_cell.length_b   1.000
_cell.length_c   1.000
_cell.angle_alpha   90.00
_cell.angle_beta   90.00
_cell.angle_gamma   90.00
#
_symmetry.space_group_name_H-M   'P 1'
#
loop_
_entity.id
_entity.type
_entity.pdbx_description
1 polymer ?
#
loop_
_entity_poly.entity_id
_entity_poly.type
_entity_poly.pdbx_seq_one_letter_code
_entity_poly.pdbx_strand_id
1 'polypeptide(L)'
;VILRNGKDKYIKKEMSTAVAEAIIFSVEYTCVNIVLSLIFAKADILKRVNLLLFSATFIVALTAFFGFVGIFAIFLKLICNFKSYYMYLEILIFVVLYSLTAFDINIMPSLTTAYASLWFSQGEFDAAQYISTIISVCLVSAAVYIINRLIFGKKDIILNEK
;
A
#
# COMPACT_ATOMS: atom_id res chain seq x y z
N VAL A 1 -8.10 22.28 24.75
CA VAL A 1 -6.69 22.23 24.26
C VAL A 1 -6.12 20.82 24.36
N ILE A 2 -6.36 20.10 25.45
CA ILE A 2 -5.87 18.72 25.68
C ILE A 2 -6.47 17.73 24.67
N LEU A 3 -7.77 17.85 24.36
CA LEU A 3 -8.47 17.01 23.38
C LEU A 3 -7.92 17.17 21.97
N ARG A 4 -7.53 18.36 21.54
CA ARG A 4 -7.00 18.61 20.20
C ARG A 4 -5.62 17.99 20.00
N ASN A 5 -4.71 18.12 20.97
CA ASN A 5 -3.38 17.53 20.92
C ASN A 5 -3.43 15.99 21.02
N GLY A 6 -4.40 15.43 21.73
CA GLY A 6 -4.62 13.99 21.80
C GLY A 6 -5.05 13.39 20.46
N LYS A 7 -5.94 14.09 19.74
CA LYS A 7 -6.42 13.65 18.41
C LYS A 7 -5.29 13.58 17.39
N ASP A 8 -4.47 14.63 17.27
CA ASP A 8 -3.34 14.65 16.34
C ASP A 8 -2.31 13.54 16.65
N LYS A 9 -2.05 13.29 17.93
CA LYS A 9 -1.16 12.22 18.38
C LYS A 9 -1.72 10.84 18.03
N TYR A 10 -3.02 10.64 18.18
CA TYR A 10 -3.69 9.39 17.85
C TYR A 10 -3.57 9.08 16.34
N ILE A 11 -3.94 10.03 15.46
CA ILE A 11 -3.84 9.81 14.01
C ILE A 11 -2.40 9.54 13.58
N LYS A 12 -1.45 10.32 14.07
CA LYS A 12 -0.03 10.08 13.75
C LYS A 12 0.41 8.68 14.16
N LYS A 13 -0.03 8.20 15.32
CA LYS A 13 0.27 6.85 15.81
C LYS A 13 -0.35 5.79 14.90
N GLU A 14 -1.63 5.87 14.58
CA GLU A 14 -2.33 4.92 13.69
C GLU A 14 -1.65 4.85 12.32
N MET A 15 -1.33 6.01 11.73
CA MET A 15 -0.67 6.05 10.43
C MET A 15 0.77 5.53 10.46
N SER A 16 1.52 5.86 11.52
CA SER A 16 2.87 5.30 11.69
C SER A 16 2.82 3.79 11.86
N THR A 17 1.83 3.27 12.57
CA THR A 17 1.62 1.82 12.73
C THR A 17 1.29 1.18 11.37
N ALA A 18 0.37 1.76 10.59
CA ALA A 18 0.02 1.24 9.27
C ALA A 18 1.23 1.18 8.32
N VAL A 19 2.08 2.21 8.33
CA VAL A 19 3.31 2.20 7.52
C VAL A 19 4.32 1.15 8.02
N ALA A 20 4.48 1.02 9.35
CA ALA A 20 5.37 0.00 9.91
C ALA A 20 4.91 -1.42 9.57
N GLU A 21 3.62 -1.70 9.68
CA GLU A 21 3.01 -2.98 9.28
C GLU A 21 3.19 -3.24 7.79
N ALA A 22 3.04 -2.22 6.94
CA ALA A 22 3.28 -2.33 5.51
C ALA A 22 4.74 -2.70 5.19
N ILE A 23 5.71 -2.14 5.92
CA ILE A 23 7.14 -2.49 5.75
C ILE A 23 7.37 -3.95 6.13
N ILE A 24 6.90 -4.37 7.31
CA ILE A 24 7.07 -5.74 7.81
C ILE A 24 6.47 -6.73 6.82
N PHE A 25 5.22 -6.52 6.43
CA PHE A 25 4.52 -7.38 5.47
C PHE A 25 5.25 -7.44 4.12
N SER A 26 5.75 -6.31 3.63
CA SER A 26 6.47 -6.26 2.34
C SER A 26 7.76 -7.05 2.37
N VAL A 27 8.49 -7.01 3.48
CA VAL A 27 9.72 -7.80 3.66
C VAL A 27 9.39 -9.29 3.75
N GLU A 28 8.42 -9.68 4.58
CA GLU A 28 8.01 -11.08 4.74
C GLU A 28 7.52 -11.66 3.41
N TYR A 29 6.63 -10.95 2.71
CA TYR A 29 6.10 -11.38 1.42
C TYR A 29 7.21 -11.53 0.37
N THR A 30 8.16 -10.59 0.31
CA THR A 30 9.29 -10.66 -0.62
C THR A 30 10.20 -11.84 -0.28
N CYS A 31 10.49 -12.09 0.99
CA CYS A 31 11.29 -13.25 1.40
C CYS A 31 10.62 -14.57 0.98
N VAL A 32 9.33 -14.72 1.20
CA VAL A 32 8.57 -15.91 0.78
C VAL A 32 8.63 -16.07 -0.75
N ASN A 33 8.42 -14.99 -1.51
CA ASN A 33 8.49 -15.06 -2.97
C ASN A 33 9.88 -15.43 -3.49
N ILE A 34 10.95 -14.94 -2.87
CA ILE A 34 12.32 -15.31 -3.23
C ILE A 34 12.53 -16.81 -3.00
N VAL A 35 12.15 -17.30 -1.81
CA VAL A 35 12.30 -18.74 -1.49
C VAL A 35 11.52 -19.60 -2.48
N LEU A 36 10.27 -19.24 -2.77
CA LEU A 36 9.46 -19.97 -3.76
C LEU A 36 10.08 -19.89 -5.16
N SER A 37 10.61 -18.75 -5.56
CA SER A 37 11.28 -18.57 -6.85
C SER A 37 12.55 -19.44 -6.95
N LEU A 38 13.31 -19.54 -5.88
CA LEU A 38 14.52 -20.41 -5.84
C LEU A 38 14.16 -21.90 -5.94
N ILE A 39 13.00 -22.31 -5.42
CA ILE A 39 12.56 -23.71 -5.46
C ILE A 39 11.92 -24.07 -6.81
N PHE A 40 11.08 -23.20 -7.34
CA PHE A 40 10.20 -23.51 -8.48
C PHE A 40 10.64 -22.90 -9.81
N ALA A 41 11.44 -21.81 -9.81
CA ALA A 41 11.84 -21.16 -11.04
C ALA A 41 12.99 -21.93 -11.74
N LYS A 42 12.95 -21.94 -13.08
CA LYS A 42 14.05 -22.50 -13.87
C LYS A 42 15.32 -21.68 -13.67
N ALA A 43 16.46 -22.37 -13.56
CA ALA A 43 17.77 -21.76 -13.34
C ALA A 43 18.13 -20.67 -14.36
N ASP A 44 17.68 -20.82 -15.61
CA ASP A 44 17.93 -19.85 -16.69
C ASP A 44 17.20 -18.51 -16.47
N ILE A 45 16.03 -18.54 -15.84
CA ILE A 45 15.27 -17.33 -15.48
C ILE A 45 15.97 -16.62 -14.34
N LEU A 46 16.38 -17.36 -13.30
CA LEU A 46 17.06 -16.80 -12.14
C LEU A 46 18.41 -16.13 -12.48
N LYS A 47 19.12 -16.65 -13.48
CA LYS A 47 20.38 -16.04 -13.95
C LYS A 47 20.20 -14.70 -14.67
N ARG A 48 19.03 -14.44 -15.24
CA ARG A 48 18.71 -13.20 -15.97
C ARG A 48 18.25 -12.08 -15.05
N VAL A 49 17.76 -12.40 -13.86
CA VAL A 49 17.21 -11.44 -12.91
C VAL A 49 18.23 -11.10 -11.84
N ASN A 50 18.52 -9.83 -11.66
CA ASN A 50 19.27 -9.36 -10.49
C ASN A 50 18.36 -9.43 -9.26
N LEU A 51 18.44 -10.55 -8.51
CA LEU A 51 17.60 -10.83 -7.36
C LEU A 51 17.68 -9.74 -6.28
N LEU A 52 18.86 -9.15 -6.09
CA LEU A 52 19.04 -8.10 -5.08
C LEU A 52 18.29 -6.81 -5.48
N LEU A 53 18.46 -6.38 -6.73
CA LEU A 53 17.77 -5.20 -7.25
C LEU A 53 16.25 -5.45 -7.30
N PHE A 54 15.83 -6.63 -7.75
CA PHE A 54 14.41 -7.03 -7.74
C PHE A 54 13.84 -6.95 -6.33
N SER A 55 14.50 -7.55 -5.35
CA SER A 55 14.01 -7.59 -3.96
C SER A 55 13.88 -6.19 -3.38
N ALA A 56 14.91 -5.35 -3.57
CA ALA A 56 14.90 -4.00 -3.05
C ALA A 56 13.76 -3.16 -3.66
N THR A 57 13.63 -3.17 -4.99
CA THR A 57 12.58 -2.42 -5.69
C THR A 57 11.19 -2.96 -5.37
N PHE A 58 11.05 -4.27 -5.23
CA PHE A 58 9.78 -4.91 -4.90
C PHE A 58 9.31 -4.58 -3.47
N ILE A 59 10.22 -4.61 -2.48
CA ILE A 59 9.92 -4.19 -1.10
C ILE A 59 9.43 -2.74 -1.07
N VAL A 60 10.10 -1.82 -1.78
CA VAL A 60 9.70 -0.41 -1.83
C VAL A 60 8.32 -0.25 -2.47
N ALA A 61 8.05 -0.94 -3.58
CA ALA A 61 6.76 -0.89 -4.27
C ALA A 61 5.63 -1.43 -3.39
N LEU A 62 5.83 -2.59 -2.75
CA LEU A 62 4.87 -3.18 -1.83
C LEU A 62 4.62 -2.28 -0.61
N THR A 63 5.69 -1.71 -0.03
CA THR A 63 5.56 -0.79 1.10
C THR A 63 4.74 0.45 0.73
N ALA A 64 4.99 1.03 -0.45
CA ALA A 64 4.21 2.17 -0.93
C ALA A 64 2.73 1.80 -1.11
N PHE A 65 2.45 0.65 -1.72
CA PHE A 65 1.10 0.17 -1.95
C PHE A 65 0.36 -0.17 -0.64
N PHE A 66 0.93 -1.01 0.21
CA PHE A 66 0.28 -1.39 1.47
C PHE A 66 0.23 -0.25 2.48
N GLY A 67 1.20 0.66 2.44
CA GLY A 67 1.13 1.91 3.20
C GLY A 67 -0.05 2.78 2.75
N PHE A 68 -0.29 2.89 1.44
CA PHE A 68 -1.48 3.55 0.91
C PHE A 68 -2.78 2.86 1.37
N VAL A 69 -2.85 1.52 1.25
CA VAL A 69 -4.01 0.72 1.71
C VAL A 69 -4.30 1.00 3.18
N GLY A 70 -3.29 0.96 4.05
CA GLY A 70 -3.46 1.24 5.48
C GLY A 70 -3.93 2.67 5.77
N ILE A 71 -3.38 3.68 5.07
CA ILE A 71 -3.82 5.08 5.20
C ILE A 71 -5.26 5.25 4.71
N PHE A 72 -5.63 4.54 3.65
CA PHE A 72 -6.99 4.55 3.11
C PHE A 72 -7.98 3.84 4.03
N ALA A 73 -7.58 2.73 4.67
CA ALA A 73 -8.37 2.07 5.70
C ALA A 73 -8.72 3.01 6.86
N ILE A 74 -7.75 3.81 7.32
CA ILE A 74 -7.99 4.82 8.35
C ILE A 74 -9.01 5.86 7.87
N PHE A 75 -8.93 6.29 6.61
CA PHE A 75 -9.90 7.20 6.01
C PHE A 75 -11.33 6.62 6.03
N LEU A 76 -11.50 5.38 5.59
CA LEU A 76 -12.79 4.70 5.62
C LEU A 76 -13.31 4.51 7.05
N LYS A 77 -12.43 4.12 7.98
CA LYS A 77 -12.74 4.01 9.42
C LYS A 77 -13.29 5.33 9.98
N LEU A 78 -12.71 6.47 9.58
CA LEU A 78 -13.17 7.79 9.99
C LEU A 78 -14.52 8.15 9.38
N ILE A 79 -14.76 7.86 8.11
CA ILE A 79 -16.05 8.12 7.43
C ILE A 79 -17.14 7.25 8.05
N CYS A 80 -16.87 5.98 8.28
CA CYS A 80 -17.80 5.01 8.84
C CYS A 80 -18.01 5.15 10.36
N ASN A 81 -17.51 6.21 11.00
CA ASN A 81 -17.64 6.46 12.43
C ASN A 81 -17.17 5.27 13.29
N PHE A 82 -16.04 4.67 12.93
CA PHE A 82 -15.42 3.52 13.62
C PHE A 82 -16.28 2.23 13.63
N LYS A 83 -17.30 2.12 12.81
CA LYS A 83 -18.08 0.89 12.70
C LYS A 83 -17.34 -0.14 11.86
N SER A 84 -17.39 -1.41 12.25
CA SER A 84 -16.61 -2.51 11.66
C SER A 84 -16.86 -2.76 10.16
N TYR A 85 -17.94 -2.26 9.58
CA TYR A 85 -18.22 -2.44 8.16
C TYR A 85 -17.24 -1.70 7.21
N TYR A 86 -16.39 -0.82 7.72
CA TYR A 86 -15.36 -0.16 6.88
C TYR A 86 -14.43 -1.16 6.19
N MET A 87 -14.14 -2.31 6.82
CA MET A 87 -13.32 -3.36 6.23
C MET A 87 -13.97 -3.96 4.98
N TYR A 88 -15.29 -4.22 5.05
CA TYR A 88 -16.03 -4.74 3.89
C TYR A 88 -16.09 -3.72 2.75
N LEU A 89 -16.24 -2.45 3.10
CA LEU A 89 -16.25 -1.36 2.12
C LEU A 89 -14.88 -1.23 1.44
N GLU A 90 -13.79 -1.36 2.20
CA GLU A 90 -12.44 -1.35 1.67
C GLU A 90 -12.22 -2.48 0.68
N ILE A 91 -12.53 -3.71 1.06
CA ILE A 91 -12.42 -4.88 0.18
C ILE A 91 -13.26 -4.67 -1.09
N LEU A 92 -14.50 -4.18 -0.95
CA LEU A 92 -15.38 -3.93 -2.09
C LEU A 92 -14.76 -2.90 -3.05
N ILE A 93 -14.21 -1.80 -2.54
CA ILE A 93 -13.56 -0.76 -3.35
C ILE A 93 -12.37 -1.35 -4.10
N PHE A 94 -11.50 -2.12 -3.43
CA PHE A 94 -10.35 -2.72 -4.10
C PHE A 94 -10.75 -3.78 -5.13
N VAL A 95 -11.79 -4.58 -4.87
CA VAL A 95 -12.33 -5.54 -5.84
C VAL A 95 -12.86 -4.80 -7.08
N VAL A 96 -13.60 -3.71 -6.90
CA VAL A 96 -14.12 -2.90 -8.00
C VAL A 96 -12.96 -2.28 -8.80
N LEU A 97 -11.98 -1.67 -8.12
CA LEU A 97 -10.81 -1.07 -8.78
C LEU A 97 -10.01 -2.11 -9.56
N TYR A 98 -9.82 -3.31 -8.99
CA TYR A 98 -9.17 -4.42 -9.69
C TYR A 98 -9.98 -4.89 -10.90
N SER A 99 -11.29 -4.97 -10.77
CA SER A 99 -12.16 -5.37 -11.89
C SER A 99 -12.12 -4.35 -13.04
N LEU A 100 -11.96 -3.06 -12.73
CA LEU A 100 -11.82 -2.01 -13.75
C LEU A 100 -10.53 -2.16 -14.56
N THR A 101 -9.47 -2.72 -14.00
CA THR A 101 -8.24 -2.99 -14.76
C THR A 101 -8.44 -4.03 -15.85
N ALA A 102 -9.43 -4.94 -15.71
CA ALA A 102 -9.78 -5.90 -16.76
C ALA A 102 -10.43 -5.23 -18.00
N PHE A 103 -10.87 -3.99 -17.87
CA PHE A 103 -11.42 -3.17 -18.95
C PHE A 103 -10.44 -2.08 -19.42
N ASP A 104 -9.12 -2.27 -19.19
CA ASP A 104 -8.05 -1.30 -19.48
C ASP A 104 -8.19 0.07 -18.79
N ILE A 105 -9.06 0.16 -17.79
CA ILE A 105 -9.22 1.37 -16.97
C ILE A 105 -8.26 1.28 -15.78
N ASN A 106 -7.02 1.72 -15.98
CA ASN A 106 -6.01 1.76 -14.94
C ASN A 106 -6.17 3.00 -14.05
N ILE A 107 -7.08 2.94 -13.09
CA ILE A 107 -7.25 3.98 -12.06
C ILE A 107 -6.18 3.87 -10.96
N MET A 108 -5.75 2.65 -10.66
CA MET A 108 -4.61 2.38 -9.79
C MET A 108 -3.47 1.78 -10.60
N PRO A 109 -2.27 2.33 -10.50
CA PRO A 109 -1.11 1.67 -11.07
C PRO A 109 -1.03 0.27 -10.45
N SER A 110 -1.04 -0.75 -11.30
CA SER A 110 -0.87 -2.16 -10.93
C SER A 110 0.57 -2.38 -10.46
N LEU A 111 0.87 -1.87 -9.28
CA LEU A 111 2.21 -1.71 -8.73
C LEU A 111 2.93 -3.03 -8.52
N THR A 112 2.20 -4.10 -8.33
CA THR A 112 2.83 -5.32 -7.79
C THR A 112 2.91 -6.45 -8.78
N THR A 113 1.83 -6.75 -9.50
CA THR A 113 1.79 -7.93 -10.38
C THR A 113 2.38 -7.65 -11.76
N ALA A 114 2.06 -6.52 -12.36
CA ALA A 114 2.62 -6.15 -13.66
C ALA A 114 4.13 -5.90 -13.57
N TYR A 115 4.58 -5.31 -12.47
CA TYR A 115 5.99 -5.03 -12.24
C TYR A 115 6.82 -6.30 -12.06
N ALA A 116 6.33 -7.26 -11.27
CA ALA A 116 6.99 -8.54 -11.11
C ALA A 116 7.01 -9.33 -12.43
N SER A 117 5.92 -9.29 -13.20
CA SER A 117 5.85 -9.99 -14.49
C SER A 117 6.83 -9.43 -15.52
N LEU A 118 7.04 -8.11 -15.57
CA LEU A 118 8.02 -7.46 -16.45
C LEU A 118 9.44 -7.94 -16.14
N TRP A 119 9.83 -8.01 -14.87
CA TRP A 119 11.12 -8.53 -14.47
C TRP A 119 11.36 -9.97 -14.89
N PHE A 120 10.35 -10.83 -14.72
CA PHE A 120 10.46 -12.25 -15.02
C PHE A 120 10.31 -12.56 -16.52
N SER A 121 9.60 -11.73 -17.28
CA SER A 121 9.39 -11.97 -18.72
C SER A 121 10.46 -11.35 -19.61
N GLN A 122 10.93 -10.15 -19.30
CA GLN A 122 11.79 -9.36 -20.18
C GLN A 122 13.20 -9.13 -19.63
N GLY A 123 13.38 -9.27 -18.31
CA GLY A 123 14.68 -9.01 -17.65
C GLY A 123 15.07 -7.54 -17.63
N GLU A 124 14.19 -6.65 -18.07
CA GLU A 124 14.44 -5.22 -18.15
C GLU A 124 13.73 -4.47 -17.02
N PHE A 125 14.47 -3.55 -16.42
CA PHE A 125 13.96 -2.67 -15.38
C PHE A 125 13.78 -1.26 -15.92
N ASP A 126 12.53 -0.84 -16.12
CA ASP A 126 12.21 0.55 -16.44
C ASP A 126 12.19 1.40 -15.16
N ALA A 127 13.33 2.03 -14.88
CA ALA A 127 13.50 2.90 -13.73
C ALA A 127 12.57 4.13 -13.78
N ALA A 128 12.30 4.68 -14.96
CA ALA A 128 11.48 5.87 -15.12
C ALA A 128 10.01 5.58 -14.78
N GLN A 129 9.48 4.49 -15.31
CA GLN A 129 8.12 4.04 -15.00
C GLN A 129 7.99 3.68 -13.53
N TYR A 130 8.97 2.99 -12.96
CA TYR A 130 8.98 2.64 -11.54
C TYR A 130 8.93 3.88 -10.65
N ILE A 131 9.83 4.84 -10.85
CA ILE A 131 9.89 6.07 -10.06
C ILE A 131 8.60 6.88 -10.18
N SER A 132 8.06 7.04 -11.40
CA SER A 132 6.81 7.78 -11.61
C SER A 132 5.63 7.13 -10.88
N THR A 133 5.59 5.80 -10.85
CA THR A 133 4.55 5.04 -10.15
C THR A 133 4.65 5.19 -8.63
N ILE A 134 5.86 5.07 -8.06
CA ILE A 134 6.08 5.28 -6.63
C ILE A 134 5.71 6.70 -6.21
N ILE A 135 6.15 7.71 -6.99
CA ILE A 135 5.80 9.12 -6.73
C ILE A 135 4.27 9.31 -6.75
N SER A 136 3.59 8.75 -7.74
CA SER A 136 2.12 8.86 -7.85
C SER A 136 1.41 8.29 -6.62
N VAL A 137 1.82 7.11 -6.14
CA VAL A 137 1.24 6.48 -4.95
C VAL A 137 1.55 7.30 -3.69
N CYS A 138 2.77 7.81 -3.57
CA CYS A 138 3.14 8.66 -2.44
C CYS A 138 2.33 9.97 -2.42
N LEU A 139 2.08 10.59 -3.58
CA LEU A 139 1.25 11.80 -3.69
C LEU A 139 -0.20 11.53 -3.30
N VAL A 140 -0.79 10.43 -3.78
CA VAL A 140 -2.15 10.04 -3.41
C VAL A 140 -2.23 9.73 -1.92
N SER A 141 -1.26 9.01 -1.37
CA SER A 141 -1.17 8.71 0.06
C SER A 141 -1.08 9.98 0.91
N ALA A 142 -0.26 10.95 0.48
CA ALA A 142 -0.14 12.25 1.14
C ALA A 142 -1.46 13.04 1.09
N ALA A 143 -2.16 13.03 -0.03
CA ALA A 143 -3.48 13.67 -0.16
C ALA A 143 -4.50 13.04 0.79
N VAL A 144 -4.59 11.70 0.83
CA VAL A 144 -5.47 10.98 1.77
C VAL A 144 -5.09 11.27 3.23
N TYR A 145 -3.78 11.35 3.53
CA TYR A 145 -3.29 11.72 4.86
C TYR A 145 -3.79 13.12 5.28
N ILE A 146 -3.68 14.11 4.40
CA ILE A 146 -4.14 15.48 4.67
C ILE A 146 -5.66 15.50 4.89
N ILE A 147 -6.41 14.79 4.05
CA ILE A 147 -7.87 14.67 4.18
C ILE A 147 -8.25 14.02 5.51
N ASN A 148 -7.58 12.94 5.90
CA ASN A 148 -7.77 12.29 7.20
C ASN A 148 -7.59 13.26 8.36
N ARG A 149 -6.52 14.06 8.31
CA ARG A 149 -6.23 15.06 9.34
C ARG A 149 -7.30 16.15 9.43
N LEU A 150 -7.81 16.60 8.27
CA LEU A 150 -8.86 17.62 8.20
C LEU A 150 -10.20 17.09 8.73
N ILE A 151 -10.61 15.89 8.33
CA ILE A 151 -11.85 15.25 8.78
C ILE A 151 -11.80 15.03 10.29
N PHE A 152 -10.69 14.48 10.79
CA PHE A 152 -10.54 14.17 12.20
C PHE A 152 -10.52 15.43 13.08
N GLY A 153 -9.92 16.51 12.57
CA GLY A 153 -9.90 17.79 13.29
C GLY A 153 -11.30 18.41 13.49
N LYS A 154 -12.23 18.13 12.54
CA LYS A 154 -13.60 18.65 12.57
C LYS A 154 -14.59 17.75 13.32
N LYS A 155 -14.32 16.47 13.48
CA LYS A 155 -15.19 15.52 14.19
C LYS A 155 -15.00 15.63 15.70
N ASP A 156 -16.08 15.91 16.44
CA ASP A 156 -16.13 15.68 17.88
C ASP A 156 -16.30 14.18 18.14
N ILE A 157 -15.15 13.48 18.15
CA ILE A 157 -15.14 12.07 18.46
C ILE A 157 -15.07 11.96 19.98
N ILE A 158 -16.18 11.60 20.60
CA ILE A 158 -16.20 11.12 21.96
C ILE A 158 -15.59 9.72 21.90
N LEU A 159 -14.30 9.62 22.18
CA LEU A 159 -13.64 8.36 22.43
C LEU A 159 -14.19 7.82 23.74
N ASN A 160 -15.26 7.02 23.67
CA ASN A 160 -15.64 6.16 24.76
C ASN A 160 -14.54 5.10 24.89
N GLU A 161 -13.57 5.38 25.75
CA GLU A 161 -12.68 4.35 26.25
C GLU A 161 -13.55 3.35 27.02
N LYS A 162 -13.78 2.19 26.42
CA LYS A 162 -14.20 0.98 27.11
C LYS A 162 -13.01 0.05 27.25
#